data_8c388aefa747d138b3df4b9afa656220
#
_entry.id   8c388aefa747d138b3df4b9afa656220
#
_cell.length_a   1.000
_cell.length_b   1.000
_cell.length_c   1.000
_cell.angle_alpha   90.00
_cell.angle_beta   90.00
_cell.angle_gamma   90.00
#
_symmetry.space_group_name_H-M   'P 1'
#
loop_
_entity.id
_entity.type
_entity.pdbx_description
1 polymer ?
#
loop_
_entity_poly.entity_id
_entity_poly.type
_entity_poly.pdbx_seq_one_letter_code
_entity_poly.pdbx_strand_id
1 'polypeptide(L)'
;MQSRHYKHNRSDLVRIATRVMSERGLQPEFPAHALHELAAIKGPGSETGDDIYDLTGLLWCSIDNDDSLDLDQLTVCELLGKGKDKDAVKILVAIADVDALVKKGSAIDDHAHFNTSSVYTSARIFPMLPESLSTDLTSLNEGEDRLALVTEMVFGSDATLTSSVVYRARVRNKAKLAYDAVSAWIEGEAALPAAAAAVPGMEAQLRAQDALAQQLRAARHSAGSLEFETFQPRAVFDGEQVTDIRQQVQNRARQLIEEVMIATNGCTARYLASKGGASLRRVVRSPERWLRIVALANDYGVTLPPEPDSRALEAFLIKRRQADPLRFPDLSLVIVKLMGRGEYVVEAQGGLPIGHFGLAVREYTHSTAPNRRFPDLITLRLVKAALAGKPPPYAKAELAQLAEHCTKQEDAAQKVERHMRKSEAALLLESHIGQRFDAIVTGSSPDGVWVRVFSPPAEGKVVGGGLGGRDLKVGDKVHVELVGTNVERGFIDFVTLER
;
A
#
# COMPACT_ATOMS: atom_id res chain seq x y z
N MET A 1 16.00 37.20 14.67
CA MET A 1 15.36 35.88 14.49
C MET A 1 14.25 35.78 15.53
N GLN A 2 12.99 36.04 15.15
CA GLN A 2 11.85 35.81 16.05
C GLN A 2 11.67 34.31 16.20
N SER A 3 11.73 33.79 17.42
CA SER A 3 11.39 32.39 17.71
C SER A 3 9.94 32.17 17.32
N ARG A 4 9.72 31.34 16.26
CA ARG A 4 8.38 30.87 15.90
C ARG A 4 7.86 30.03 17.06
N HIS A 5 6.91 30.54 17.83
CA HIS A 5 6.24 29.78 18.88
C HIS A 5 5.24 28.82 18.20
N TYR A 6 5.65 27.59 17.98
CA TYR A 6 4.71 26.50 17.67
C TYR A 6 3.95 26.14 18.94
N LYS A 7 2.61 26.15 18.86
CA LYS A 7 1.75 25.73 19.99
C LYS A 7 1.73 24.21 20.16
N HIS A 8 2.00 23.48 19.09
CA HIS A 8 1.96 22.01 19.05
C HIS A 8 3.28 21.45 18.53
N ASN A 9 3.53 20.18 18.83
CA ASN A 9 4.74 19.47 18.46
C ASN A 9 4.44 17.99 18.09
N ARG A 10 5.47 17.18 17.83
CA ARG A 10 5.35 15.76 17.50
C ARG A 10 4.63 14.97 18.59
N SER A 11 4.91 15.23 19.86
CA SER A 11 4.27 14.56 20.99
C SER A 11 2.75 14.83 21.02
N ASP A 12 2.30 16.03 20.64
CA ASP A 12 0.87 16.32 20.49
C ASP A 12 0.25 15.51 19.35
N LEU A 13 0.93 15.36 18.21
CA LEU A 13 0.46 14.53 17.11
C LEU A 13 0.34 13.05 17.53
N VAL A 14 1.29 12.52 18.31
CA VAL A 14 1.21 11.15 18.87
C VAL A 14 -0.02 11.01 19.77
N ARG A 15 -0.26 11.98 20.64
CA ARG A 15 -1.46 12.01 21.53
C ARG A 15 -2.76 12.04 20.70
N ILE A 16 -2.81 12.87 19.66
CA ILE A 16 -3.95 12.96 18.73
C ILE A 16 -4.16 11.63 18.02
N ALA A 17 -3.10 11.03 17.48
CA ALA A 17 -3.17 9.73 16.78
C ALA A 17 -3.71 8.63 17.70
N THR A 18 -3.19 8.53 18.94
CA THR A 18 -3.65 7.56 19.94
C THR A 18 -5.13 7.73 20.26
N ARG A 19 -5.59 8.97 20.44
CA ARG A 19 -7.00 9.29 20.68
C ARG A 19 -7.87 8.90 19.47
N VAL A 20 -7.47 9.30 18.27
CA VAL A 20 -8.23 9.03 17.02
C VAL A 20 -8.30 7.53 16.73
N MET A 21 -7.23 6.75 17.01
CA MET A 21 -7.29 5.29 16.94
C MET A 21 -8.39 4.73 17.84
N SER A 22 -8.42 5.11 19.12
CA SER A 22 -9.45 4.66 20.07
C SER A 22 -10.87 5.09 19.65
N GLU A 23 -11.04 6.33 19.17
CA GLU A 23 -12.32 6.84 18.66
C GLU A 23 -12.83 6.08 17.43
N ARG A 24 -11.90 5.47 16.64
CA ARG A 24 -12.20 4.65 15.47
C ARG A 24 -12.35 3.15 15.79
N GLY A 25 -12.26 2.76 17.05
CA GLY A 25 -12.40 1.37 17.50
C GLY A 25 -11.15 0.52 17.22
N LEU A 26 -9.98 1.15 17.21
CA LEU A 26 -8.67 0.48 17.11
C LEU A 26 -7.96 0.55 18.46
N GLN A 27 -7.07 -0.40 18.72
CA GLN A 27 -6.25 -0.47 19.94
C GLN A 27 -4.86 0.09 19.66
N PRO A 28 -4.49 1.27 20.23
CA PRO A 28 -3.19 1.87 19.98
C PRO A 28 -2.03 1.17 20.71
N GLU A 29 -2.33 0.43 21.78
CA GLU A 29 -1.32 -0.25 22.62
C GLU A 29 -1.62 -1.75 22.71
N PHE A 30 -0.57 -2.55 22.89
CA PHE A 30 -0.70 -4.00 23.08
C PHE A 30 -1.21 -4.31 24.48
N PRO A 31 -2.18 -5.23 24.63
CA PRO A 31 -2.65 -5.64 25.94
C PRO A 31 -1.59 -6.45 26.70
N ALA A 32 -1.64 -6.43 28.03
CA ALA A 32 -0.63 -7.04 28.88
C ALA A 32 -0.41 -8.54 28.60
N HIS A 33 -1.45 -9.28 28.25
CA HIS A 33 -1.33 -10.71 27.93
C HIS A 33 -0.58 -10.96 26.59
N ALA A 34 -0.70 -10.07 25.59
CA ALA A 34 0.11 -10.15 24.38
C ALA A 34 1.59 -9.83 24.65
N LEU A 35 1.88 -8.85 25.50
CA LEU A 35 3.25 -8.55 25.93
C LEU A 35 3.86 -9.69 26.77
N HIS A 36 3.06 -10.37 27.57
CA HIS A 36 3.52 -11.55 28.31
C HIS A 36 3.84 -12.72 27.37
N GLU A 37 3.01 -12.97 26.36
CA GLU A 37 3.29 -13.97 25.34
C GLU A 37 4.57 -13.63 24.56
N LEU A 38 4.73 -12.37 24.15
CA LEU A 38 5.93 -11.89 23.50
C LEU A 38 7.21 -12.19 24.30
N ALA A 39 7.18 -11.97 25.61
CA ALA A 39 8.32 -12.22 26.49
C ALA A 39 8.75 -13.70 26.54
N ALA A 40 7.86 -14.62 26.17
CA ALA A 40 8.15 -16.04 26.07
C ALA A 40 8.86 -16.44 24.76
N ILE A 41 8.75 -15.64 23.70
CA ILE A 41 9.39 -15.89 22.41
C ILE A 41 10.89 -15.56 22.51
N LYS A 42 11.76 -16.52 22.25
CA LYS A 42 13.22 -16.39 22.49
C LYS A 42 14.04 -16.22 21.22
N GLY A 43 13.43 -16.32 20.05
CA GLY A 43 14.14 -16.21 18.78
C GLY A 43 13.23 -16.37 17.57
N PRO A 44 13.77 -16.25 16.36
CA PRO A 44 13.02 -16.44 15.13
C PRO A 44 12.47 -17.87 15.01
N GLY A 45 11.47 -18.04 14.15
CA GLY A 45 10.93 -19.37 13.84
C GLY A 45 12.02 -20.33 13.39
N SER A 46 12.11 -21.49 14.03
CA SER A 46 13.18 -22.50 13.83
C SER A 46 12.61 -23.86 13.42
N GLU A 47 11.41 -23.89 12.83
CA GLU A 47 10.82 -25.14 12.33
C GLU A 47 11.79 -25.79 11.30
N THR A 48 11.92 -27.10 11.40
CA THR A 48 12.71 -27.95 10.50
C THR A 48 11.85 -29.08 9.98
N GLY A 49 12.04 -29.49 8.75
CA GLY A 49 11.31 -30.61 8.14
C GLY A 49 11.72 -30.77 6.68
N ASP A 50 11.46 -31.94 6.12
CA ASP A 50 11.74 -32.25 4.70
C ASP A 50 10.91 -31.41 3.72
N ASP A 51 9.87 -30.74 4.23
CA ASP A 51 9.00 -29.80 3.49
C ASP A 51 9.53 -28.36 3.46
N ILE A 52 10.68 -28.10 4.10
CA ILE A 52 11.29 -26.76 4.16
C ILE A 52 12.60 -26.78 3.36
N TYR A 53 12.58 -26.13 2.18
CA TYR A 53 13.74 -26.06 1.32
C TYR A 53 14.80 -25.07 1.87
N ASP A 54 16.09 -25.42 1.77
CA ASP A 54 17.15 -24.46 2.05
C ASP A 54 17.47 -23.64 0.78
N LEU A 55 17.05 -22.40 0.78
CA LEU A 55 17.27 -21.43 -0.29
C LEU A 55 18.14 -20.25 0.17
N THR A 56 18.88 -20.41 1.26
CA THR A 56 19.74 -19.36 1.82
C THR A 56 20.90 -18.95 0.89
N GLY A 57 21.24 -19.81 -0.07
CA GLY A 57 22.28 -19.56 -1.06
C GLY A 57 21.86 -18.66 -2.23
N LEU A 58 20.56 -18.41 -2.45
CA LEU A 58 20.10 -17.56 -3.54
C LEU A 58 20.35 -16.06 -3.27
N LEU A 59 20.35 -15.27 -4.36
CA LEU A 59 20.61 -13.82 -4.32
C LEU A 59 19.36 -13.02 -3.90
N TRP A 60 18.76 -13.38 -2.78
CA TRP A 60 17.62 -12.70 -2.22
C TRP A 60 17.93 -11.24 -1.89
N CYS A 61 17.04 -10.33 -2.25
CA CYS A 61 17.10 -8.93 -1.81
C CYS A 61 15.72 -8.42 -1.40
N SER A 62 15.70 -7.46 -0.49
CA SER A 62 14.54 -6.62 -0.22
C SER A 62 14.70 -5.28 -0.92
N ILE A 63 13.57 -4.74 -1.44
CA ILE A 63 13.50 -3.36 -1.94
C ILE A 63 12.29 -2.71 -1.25
N ASP A 64 12.53 -1.72 -0.40
CA ASP A 64 11.50 -1.04 0.40
C ASP A 64 11.87 0.43 0.63
N ASN A 65 11.17 1.15 1.51
CA ASN A 65 11.62 2.47 1.93
C ASN A 65 12.95 2.36 2.69
N ASP A 66 13.74 3.43 2.66
CA ASP A 66 15.05 3.46 3.32
C ASP A 66 14.95 3.19 4.83
N ASP A 67 13.90 3.69 5.46
CA ASP A 67 13.61 3.56 6.88
C ASP A 67 12.75 2.34 7.27
N SER A 68 12.38 1.47 6.30
CA SER A 68 11.60 0.25 6.58
C SER A 68 12.41 -0.75 7.39
N LEU A 69 11.79 -1.26 8.46
CA LEU A 69 12.34 -2.29 9.35
C LEU A 69 11.53 -3.59 9.29
N ASP A 70 10.25 -3.50 8.90
CA ASP A 70 9.30 -4.60 8.78
C ASP A 70 9.33 -5.20 7.37
N LEU A 71 10.39 -5.93 7.05
CA LEU A 71 10.61 -6.50 5.72
C LEU A 71 9.76 -7.78 5.53
N ASP A 72 8.63 -7.62 4.87
CA ASP A 72 7.67 -8.70 4.58
C ASP A 72 8.10 -9.62 3.44
N GLN A 73 8.88 -9.11 2.45
CA GLN A 73 9.17 -9.83 1.21
C GLN A 73 10.62 -9.72 0.76
N LEU A 74 11.11 -10.80 0.15
CA LEU A 74 12.34 -10.83 -0.64
C LEU A 74 12.03 -11.30 -2.06
N THR A 75 12.85 -10.87 -3.01
CA THR A 75 12.78 -11.29 -4.40
C THR A 75 14.11 -11.79 -4.90
N VAL A 76 14.09 -12.75 -5.81
CA VAL A 76 15.24 -13.19 -6.60
C VAL A 76 14.78 -13.63 -7.98
N CYS A 77 15.57 -13.32 -9.00
CA CYS A 77 15.25 -13.58 -10.39
C CYS A 77 16.37 -14.35 -11.09
N GLU A 78 15.99 -15.33 -11.91
CA GLU A 78 16.90 -16.11 -12.76
C GLU A 78 16.43 -16.10 -14.21
N LEU A 79 17.36 -15.84 -15.14
CA LEU A 79 17.10 -15.99 -16.57
C LEU A 79 17.27 -17.47 -16.95
N LEU A 80 16.26 -18.09 -17.51
CA LEU A 80 16.26 -19.51 -17.89
C LEU A 80 16.88 -19.76 -19.27
N GLY A 81 17.99 -19.16 -19.58
CA GLY A 81 18.70 -19.02 -20.87
C GLY A 81 18.98 -20.28 -21.72
N LYS A 82 18.29 -21.42 -21.55
CA LYS A 82 18.53 -22.65 -22.33
C LYS A 82 17.25 -23.33 -22.81
N GLY A 83 17.20 -23.71 -24.08
CA GLY A 83 16.14 -24.53 -24.68
C GLY A 83 15.12 -23.76 -25.51
N LYS A 84 13.88 -24.26 -25.60
CA LYS A 84 12.77 -23.64 -26.33
C LYS A 84 12.31 -22.31 -25.74
N ASP A 85 12.62 -22.06 -24.45
CA ASP A 85 12.21 -20.89 -23.69
C ASP A 85 13.42 -19.98 -23.40
N LYS A 86 14.22 -19.64 -24.43
CA LYS A 86 15.47 -18.89 -24.30
C LYS A 86 15.37 -17.57 -23.52
N ASP A 87 14.17 -16.99 -23.43
CA ASP A 87 13.91 -15.69 -22.80
C ASP A 87 12.93 -15.82 -21.63
N ALA A 88 12.70 -17.05 -21.13
CA ALA A 88 11.86 -17.25 -19.96
C ALA A 88 12.57 -16.76 -18.69
N VAL A 89 11.80 -16.18 -17.80
CA VAL A 89 12.26 -15.61 -16.54
C VAL A 89 11.62 -16.36 -15.38
N LYS A 90 12.43 -16.84 -14.45
CA LYS A 90 11.97 -17.40 -13.19
C LYS A 90 12.17 -16.36 -12.08
N ILE A 91 11.10 -16.00 -11.39
CA ILE A 91 11.16 -15.13 -10.21
C ILE A 91 10.60 -15.87 -9.01
N LEU A 92 11.31 -15.77 -7.90
CA LEU A 92 10.89 -16.29 -6.62
C LEU A 92 10.61 -15.12 -5.68
N VAL A 93 9.50 -15.22 -4.96
CA VAL A 93 9.09 -14.25 -3.94
C VAL A 93 8.96 -14.98 -2.62
N ALA A 94 9.75 -14.59 -1.64
CA ALA A 94 9.68 -15.10 -0.29
C ALA A 94 8.89 -14.14 0.60
N ILE A 95 7.88 -14.66 1.28
CA ILE A 95 7.05 -13.92 2.23
C ILE A 95 7.31 -14.44 3.63
N ALA A 96 7.52 -13.56 4.59
CA ALA A 96 7.81 -13.88 5.99
C ALA A 96 6.78 -14.86 6.58
N ASP A 97 7.25 -15.97 7.16
CA ASP A 97 6.38 -16.94 7.85
C ASP A 97 6.02 -16.47 9.26
N VAL A 98 5.17 -15.45 9.34
CA VAL A 98 4.71 -14.86 10.62
C VAL A 98 4.00 -15.90 11.48
N ASP A 99 3.27 -16.87 10.87
CA ASP A 99 2.60 -17.94 11.60
C ASP A 99 3.58 -18.92 12.29
N ALA A 100 4.86 -18.89 11.97
CA ALA A 100 5.87 -19.66 12.72
C ALA A 100 5.91 -19.22 14.19
N LEU A 101 5.68 -17.95 14.50
CA LEU A 101 5.70 -17.38 15.86
C LEU A 101 4.31 -16.95 16.35
N VAL A 102 3.48 -16.38 15.50
CA VAL A 102 2.14 -15.86 15.86
C VAL A 102 1.10 -16.90 15.48
N LYS A 103 0.75 -17.77 16.43
CA LYS A 103 -0.21 -18.84 16.18
C LYS A 103 -1.65 -18.36 16.28
N LYS A 104 -2.55 -18.94 15.46
CA LYS A 104 -3.99 -18.64 15.52
C LYS A 104 -4.52 -18.81 16.95
N GLY A 105 -5.24 -17.79 17.45
CA GLY A 105 -5.84 -17.78 18.78
C GLY A 105 -4.86 -17.51 19.92
N SER A 106 -3.64 -17.08 19.64
CA SER A 106 -2.72 -16.58 20.65
C SER A 106 -3.08 -15.13 21.03
N ALA A 107 -2.54 -14.63 22.13
CA ALA A 107 -2.80 -13.28 22.59
C ALA A 107 -2.30 -12.20 21.62
N ILE A 108 -1.18 -12.45 20.93
CA ILE A 108 -0.68 -11.57 19.89
C ILE A 108 -1.58 -11.64 18.65
N ASP A 109 -2.06 -12.82 18.28
CA ASP A 109 -3.01 -13.00 17.19
C ASP A 109 -4.34 -12.30 17.45
N ASP A 110 -4.84 -12.32 18.67
CA ASP A 110 -6.08 -11.62 19.07
C ASP A 110 -5.95 -10.10 18.88
N HIS A 111 -4.79 -9.50 19.21
CA HIS A 111 -4.54 -8.09 18.95
C HIS A 111 -4.42 -7.81 17.45
N ALA A 112 -3.71 -8.65 16.71
CA ALA A 112 -3.58 -8.54 15.25
C ALA A 112 -4.96 -8.67 14.57
N HIS A 113 -5.80 -9.60 15.01
CA HIS A 113 -7.19 -9.74 14.59
C HIS A 113 -8.00 -8.48 14.89
N PHE A 114 -7.87 -7.91 16.09
CA PHE A 114 -8.63 -6.73 16.49
C PHE A 114 -8.34 -5.52 15.59
N ASN A 115 -7.06 -5.21 15.37
CA ASN A 115 -6.64 -4.04 14.57
C ASN A 115 -6.63 -4.32 13.07
N THR A 116 -6.39 -5.56 12.65
CA THR A 116 -6.27 -6.08 11.29
C THR A 116 -5.17 -5.47 10.42
N SER A 117 -4.60 -4.37 10.80
CA SER A 117 -3.56 -3.67 10.03
C SER A 117 -2.69 -2.80 10.94
N SER A 118 -1.43 -2.65 10.58
CA SER A 118 -0.62 -1.55 11.10
C SER A 118 -1.17 -0.22 10.60
N VAL A 119 -1.08 0.83 11.42
CA VAL A 119 -1.51 2.20 11.08
C VAL A 119 -0.30 3.10 11.01
N TYR A 120 -0.09 3.72 9.85
CA TYR A 120 1.10 4.52 9.57
C TYR A 120 0.77 6.01 9.66
N THR A 121 1.35 6.68 10.64
CA THR A 121 1.34 8.14 10.73
C THR A 121 2.78 8.66 10.73
N SER A 122 3.01 9.89 10.31
CA SER A 122 4.37 10.45 10.32
C SER A 122 4.92 10.64 11.73
N ALA A 123 4.04 10.79 12.73
CA ALA A 123 4.45 10.99 14.13
C ALA A 123 4.78 9.68 14.84
N ARG A 124 4.00 8.62 14.59
CA ARG A 124 4.15 7.28 15.20
C ARG A 124 3.55 6.22 14.29
N ILE A 125 4.19 5.06 14.19
CA ILE A 125 3.60 3.85 13.64
C ILE A 125 2.93 3.07 14.78
N PHE A 126 1.70 2.60 14.54
CA PHE A 126 1.00 1.67 15.43
C PHE A 126 1.03 0.29 14.75
N PRO A 127 1.98 -0.56 15.11
CA PRO A 127 2.17 -1.82 14.42
C PRO A 127 1.08 -2.84 14.79
N MET A 128 0.70 -3.70 13.85
CA MET A 128 -0.24 -4.80 14.08
C MET A 128 0.36 -5.86 15.01
N LEU A 129 1.64 -6.13 14.87
CA LEU A 129 2.42 -7.04 15.72
C LEU A 129 3.42 -6.24 16.55
N PRO A 130 3.79 -6.70 17.77
CA PRO A 130 4.86 -6.06 18.54
C PRO A 130 6.14 -5.86 17.71
N GLU A 131 6.81 -4.72 17.90
CA GLU A 131 8.00 -4.35 17.11
C GLU A 131 9.07 -5.44 17.06
N SER A 132 9.37 -6.09 18.20
CA SER A 132 10.35 -7.18 18.24
C SER A 132 9.96 -8.39 17.36
N LEU A 133 8.69 -8.53 16.97
CA LEU A 133 8.27 -9.46 15.95
C LEU A 133 8.37 -8.82 14.56
N SER A 134 7.62 -7.76 14.32
CA SER A 134 7.44 -7.20 12.97
C SER A 134 8.73 -6.63 12.36
N THR A 135 9.66 -6.12 13.19
CA THR A 135 10.91 -5.50 12.70
C THR A 135 12.16 -6.38 12.91
N ASP A 136 12.02 -7.49 13.65
CA ASP A 136 13.13 -8.39 13.94
C ASP A 136 12.76 -9.86 13.66
N LEU A 137 12.11 -10.55 14.60
CA LEU A 137 12.01 -12.02 14.62
C LEU A 137 11.25 -12.61 13.42
N THR A 138 10.31 -11.88 12.83
CA THR A 138 9.60 -12.27 11.61
C THR A 138 10.01 -11.45 10.38
N SER A 139 10.74 -10.34 10.57
CA SER A 139 11.27 -9.54 9.47
C SER A 139 12.38 -10.28 8.72
N LEU A 140 12.38 -10.17 7.38
CA LEU A 140 13.39 -10.79 6.52
C LEU A 140 14.66 -9.93 6.46
N ASN A 141 15.28 -9.73 7.62
CA ASN A 141 16.43 -8.85 7.81
C ASN A 141 17.68 -9.33 7.06
N GLU A 142 18.53 -8.37 6.67
CA GLU A 142 19.77 -8.66 5.95
C GLU A 142 20.72 -9.51 6.79
N GLY A 143 21.28 -10.55 6.16
CA GLY A 143 22.23 -11.48 6.79
C GLY A 143 21.60 -12.56 7.65
N GLU A 144 20.30 -12.48 7.95
CA GLU A 144 19.61 -13.38 8.86
C GLU A 144 18.85 -14.49 8.13
N ASP A 145 18.88 -15.71 8.69
CA ASP A 145 18.06 -16.81 8.21
C ASP A 145 16.64 -16.69 8.74
N ARG A 146 15.66 -16.77 7.85
CA ARG A 146 14.25 -16.69 8.19
C ARG A 146 13.44 -17.75 7.47
N LEU A 147 12.39 -18.24 8.11
CA LEU A 147 11.37 -19.04 7.46
C LEU A 147 10.47 -18.16 6.59
N ALA A 148 10.17 -18.65 5.42
CA ALA A 148 9.33 -17.94 4.46
C ALA A 148 8.42 -18.91 3.69
N LEU A 149 7.32 -18.39 3.19
CA LEU A 149 6.53 -19.00 2.15
C LEU A 149 7.03 -18.47 0.82
N VAL A 150 7.50 -19.35 -0.05
CA VAL A 150 8.05 -18.97 -1.36
C VAL A 150 7.02 -19.27 -2.45
N THR A 151 6.75 -18.26 -3.28
CA THR A 151 6.04 -18.42 -4.55
C THR A 151 7.08 -18.33 -5.68
N GLU A 152 7.29 -19.42 -6.38
CA GLU A 152 8.10 -19.50 -7.59
C GLU A 152 7.19 -19.33 -8.79
N MET A 153 7.55 -18.44 -9.70
CA MET A 153 6.79 -18.12 -10.92
C MET A 153 7.71 -18.15 -12.12
N VAL A 154 7.26 -18.78 -13.19
CA VAL A 154 7.97 -18.79 -14.48
C VAL A 154 7.14 -18.05 -15.50
N PHE A 155 7.75 -17.06 -16.14
CA PHE A 155 7.14 -16.25 -17.19
C PHE A 155 7.83 -16.51 -18.52
N GLY A 156 7.06 -16.62 -19.58
CA GLY A 156 7.56 -16.63 -20.96
C GLY A 156 8.09 -15.26 -21.39
N SER A 157 8.67 -15.19 -22.57
CA SER A 157 9.21 -13.93 -23.14
C SER A 157 8.16 -12.84 -23.36
N ASP A 158 6.89 -13.20 -23.40
CA ASP A 158 5.72 -12.31 -23.50
C ASP A 158 5.12 -11.93 -22.13
N ALA A 159 5.82 -12.23 -21.04
CA ALA A 159 5.37 -12.07 -19.66
C ALA A 159 4.11 -12.90 -19.31
N THR A 160 3.77 -13.92 -20.09
CA THR A 160 2.70 -14.86 -19.74
C THR A 160 3.20 -15.82 -18.65
N LEU A 161 2.45 -15.94 -17.55
CA LEU A 161 2.76 -16.91 -16.49
C LEU A 161 2.55 -18.33 -17.02
N THR A 162 3.63 -19.10 -17.12
CA THR A 162 3.62 -20.48 -17.62
C THR A 162 3.50 -21.51 -16.51
N SER A 163 4.07 -21.24 -15.35
CA SER A 163 3.92 -22.09 -14.16
C SER A 163 4.10 -21.30 -12.86
N SER A 164 3.49 -21.79 -11.80
CA SER A 164 3.74 -21.31 -10.45
C SER A 164 3.64 -22.43 -9.43
N VAL A 165 4.53 -22.39 -8.43
CA VAL A 165 4.57 -23.34 -7.32
C VAL A 165 4.72 -22.56 -6.01
N VAL A 166 4.08 -23.06 -4.94
CA VAL A 166 4.20 -22.49 -3.61
C VAL A 166 4.77 -23.54 -2.66
N TYR A 167 5.76 -23.18 -1.86
CA TYR A 167 6.39 -24.07 -0.88
C TYR A 167 7.02 -23.28 0.27
N ARG A 168 7.41 -24.00 1.34
CA ARG A 168 8.08 -23.42 2.50
C ARG A 168 9.60 -23.47 2.30
N ALA A 169 10.30 -22.42 2.72
CA ALA A 169 11.76 -22.39 2.61
C ALA A 169 12.39 -21.60 3.77
N ARG A 170 13.69 -21.83 3.93
CA ARG A 170 14.59 -20.95 4.68
C ARG A 170 15.31 -20.06 3.68
N VAL A 171 15.29 -18.76 3.92
CA VAL A 171 15.88 -17.75 3.05
C VAL A 171 16.81 -16.84 3.83
N ARG A 172 17.73 -16.15 3.13
CA ARG A 172 18.63 -15.14 3.72
C ARG A 172 18.70 -13.94 2.81
N ASN A 173 18.27 -12.79 3.31
CA ASN A 173 18.40 -11.52 2.60
C ASN A 173 19.89 -11.17 2.42
N LYS A 174 20.34 -10.97 1.18
CA LYS A 174 21.73 -10.64 0.84
C LYS A 174 21.97 -9.14 0.69
N ALA A 175 20.89 -8.37 0.43
CA ALA A 175 20.99 -6.92 0.27
C ALA A 175 19.65 -6.28 0.65
N LYS A 176 19.66 -5.38 1.63
CA LYS A 176 18.57 -4.46 1.91
C LYS A 176 18.71 -3.23 1.03
N LEU A 177 17.76 -2.98 0.15
CA LEU A 177 17.79 -1.92 -0.86
C LEU A 177 16.65 -0.93 -0.65
N ALA A 178 16.91 0.35 -0.96
CA ALA A 178 15.91 1.41 -0.91
C ALA A 178 15.29 1.69 -2.28
N TYR A 179 13.97 1.92 -2.33
CA TYR A 179 13.25 2.25 -3.57
C TYR A 179 13.90 3.36 -4.38
N ASP A 180 14.24 4.47 -3.72
CA ASP A 180 14.76 5.66 -4.41
C ASP A 180 16.16 5.41 -4.98
N ALA A 181 17.02 4.69 -4.24
CA ALA A 181 18.36 4.36 -4.70
C ALA A 181 18.34 3.37 -5.88
N VAL A 182 17.49 2.35 -5.83
CA VAL A 182 17.32 1.38 -6.92
C VAL A 182 16.72 2.06 -8.15
N SER A 183 15.73 2.93 -7.98
CA SER A 183 15.11 3.66 -9.09
C SER A 183 16.12 4.56 -9.80
N ALA A 184 16.85 5.39 -9.05
CA ALA A 184 17.86 6.29 -9.61
C ALA A 184 18.96 5.52 -10.38
N TRP A 185 19.34 4.33 -9.88
CA TRP A 185 20.28 3.49 -10.61
C TRP A 185 19.68 2.90 -11.89
N ILE A 186 18.45 2.35 -11.85
CA ILE A 186 17.80 1.78 -13.04
C ILE A 186 17.61 2.86 -14.13
N GLU A 187 17.29 4.08 -13.74
CA GLU A 187 17.07 5.23 -14.63
C GLU A 187 18.38 5.86 -15.12
N GLY A 188 19.54 5.42 -14.61
CA GLY A 188 20.87 5.90 -15.02
C GLY A 188 21.28 7.20 -14.37
N GLU A 189 20.59 7.63 -13.32
CA GLU A 189 20.84 8.89 -12.59
C GLU A 189 21.88 8.71 -11.46
N ALA A 190 22.08 7.47 -11.00
CA ALA A 190 23.02 7.13 -9.94
C ALA A 190 23.73 5.79 -10.19
N ALA A 191 24.82 5.56 -9.43
CA ALA A 191 25.51 4.26 -9.41
C ALA A 191 24.66 3.19 -8.74
N LEU A 192 25.01 1.91 -8.98
CA LEU A 192 24.40 0.77 -8.30
C LEU A 192 24.54 0.96 -6.77
N PRO A 193 23.46 0.77 -5.98
CA PRO A 193 23.53 0.85 -4.52
C PRO A 193 24.65 -0.05 -3.95
N ALA A 194 25.41 0.46 -2.98
CA ALA A 194 26.59 -0.21 -2.44
C ALA A 194 26.27 -1.63 -1.90
N ALA A 195 25.12 -1.83 -1.25
CA ALA A 195 24.68 -3.13 -0.78
C ALA A 195 24.46 -4.13 -1.93
N ALA A 196 23.95 -3.68 -3.07
CA ALA A 196 23.80 -4.51 -4.27
C ALA A 196 25.15 -4.77 -4.95
N ALA A 197 26.02 -3.76 -5.03
CA ALA A 197 27.35 -3.88 -5.62
C ALA A 197 28.27 -4.85 -4.87
N ALA A 198 28.06 -4.99 -3.55
CA ALA A 198 28.80 -5.93 -2.70
C ALA A 198 28.44 -7.41 -2.96
N VAL A 199 27.32 -7.69 -3.66
CA VAL A 199 26.84 -9.05 -3.90
C VAL A 199 26.99 -9.41 -5.38
N PRO A 200 27.96 -10.28 -5.75
CA PRO A 200 28.16 -10.69 -7.13
C PRO A 200 26.89 -11.26 -7.78
N GLY A 201 26.52 -10.77 -8.94
CA GLY A 201 25.30 -11.17 -9.67
C GLY A 201 24.03 -10.41 -9.30
N MET A 202 24.03 -9.59 -8.24
CA MET A 202 22.86 -8.83 -7.81
C MET A 202 22.42 -7.81 -8.87
N GLU A 203 23.34 -7.14 -9.53
CA GLU A 203 23.02 -6.20 -10.62
C GLU A 203 22.23 -6.87 -11.74
N ALA A 204 22.71 -8.01 -12.21
CA ALA A 204 22.08 -8.72 -13.33
C ALA A 204 20.66 -9.19 -13.00
N GLN A 205 20.44 -9.72 -11.80
CA GLN A 205 19.12 -10.15 -11.38
C GLN A 205 18.15 -9.00 -11.12
N LEU A 206 18.62 -7.84 -10.62
CA LEU A 206 17.78 -6.65 -10.46
C LEU A 206 17.33 -6.09 -11.83
N ARG A 207 18.22 -6.07 -12.83
CA ARG A 207 17.85 -5.70 -14.21
C ARG A 207 16.82 -6.66 -14.80
N ALA A 208 16.97 -7.97 -14.54
CA ALA A 208 16.00 -8.95 -14.99
C ALA A 208 14.63 -8.78 -14.31
N GLN A 209 14.61 -8.48 -13.01
CA GLN A 209 13.37 -8.17 -12.28
C GLN A 209 12.67 -6.92 -12.87
N ASP A 210 13.44 -5.85 -13.12
CA ASP A 210 12.88 -4.62 -13.70
C ASP A 210 12.31 -4.88 -15.11
N ALA A 211 13.04 -5.58 -15.96
CA ALA A 211 12.58 -5.91 -17.31
C ALA A 211 11.27 -6.71 -17.28
N LEU A 212 11.17 -7.73 -16.42
CA LEU A 212 9.95 -8.51 -16.23
C LEU A 212 8.80 -7.62 -15.70
N ALA A 213 9.06 -6.81 -14.70
CA ALA A 213 8.04 -5.94 -14.10
C ALA A 213 7.47 -4.94 -15.12
N GLN A 214 8.29 -4.37 -16.00
CA GLN A 214 7.80 -3.48 -17.07
C GLN A 214 6.92 -4.22 -18.08
N GLN A 215 7.25 -5.46 -18.41
CA GLN A 215 6.41 -6.28 -19.28
C GLN A 215 5.07 -6.64 -18.61
N LEU A 216 5.08 -7.04 -17.34
CA LEU A 216 3.87 -7.33 -16.56
C LEU A 216 2.98 -6.08 -16.47
N ARG A 217 3.57 -4.93 -16.20
CA ARG A 217 2.87 -3.64 -16.16
C ARG A 217 2.21 -3.33 -17.50
N ALA A 218 2.95 -3.43 -18.61
CA ALA A 218 2.43 -3.19 -19.95
C ALA A 218 1.26 -4.13 -20.28
N ALA A 219 1.35 -5.41 -19.93
CA ALA A 219 0.28 -6.39 -20.11
C ALA A 219 -0.97 -6.03 -19.29
N ARG A 220 -0.80 -5.62 -18.01
CA ARG A 220 -1.93 -5.20 -17.16
C ARG A 220 -2.61 -3.93 -17.68
N HIS A 221 -1.85 -2.92 -18.11
CA HIS A 221 -2.40 -1.71 -18.69
C HIS A 221 -3.19 -2.01 -19.97
N SER A 222 -2.66 -2.89 -20.84
CA SER A 222 -3.39 -3.38 -22.02
C SER A 222 -4.68 -4.12 -21.66
N ALA A 223 -4.73 -4.76 -20.50
CA ALA A 223 -5.93 -5.39 -19.95
C ALA A 223 -6.90 -4.40 -19.28
N GLY A 224 -6.51 -3.12 -19.08
CA GLY A 224 -7.33 -2.06 -18.47
C GLY A 224 -7.04 -1.84 -16.98
N SER A 225 -5.84 -2.15 -16.51
CA SER A 225 -5.41 -1.76 -15.16
C SER A 225 -5.32 -0.25 -15.06
N LEU A 226 -6.00 0.31 -14.06
CA LEU A 226 -6.08 1.74 -13.86
C LEU A 226 -4.85 2.27 -13.11
N GLU A 227 -4.30 3.37 -13.59
CA GLU A 227 -3.21 4.06 -12.91
C GLU A 227 -3.69 5.41 -12.37
N PHE A 228 -3.66 5.53 -11.05
CA PHE A 228 -4.03 6.74 -10.33
C PHE A 228 -2.81 7.41 -9.71
N GLU A 229 -2.76 8.72 -9.82
CA GLU A 229 -1.88 9.53 -9.02
C GLU A 229 -2.67 10.11 -7.86
N THR A 230 -2.39 9.66 -6.64
CA THR A 230 -3.02 10.22 -5.46
C THR A 230 -2.01 11.06 -4.69
N PHE A 231 -2.49 12.18 -4.20
CA PHE A 231 -1.70 13.06 -3.38
C PHE A 231 -1.56 12.45 -1.96
N GLN A 232 -0.35 12.00 -1.62
CA GLN A 232 -0.06 11.42 -0.30
C GLN A 232 1.05 12.21 0.40
N PRO A 233 0.69 13.33 1.06
CA PRO A 233 1.66 14.14 1.79
C PRO A 233 2.11 13.39 3.05
N ARG A 234 3.41 13.46 3.34
CA ARG A 234 4.02 13.01 4.59
C ARG A 234 4.77 14.15 5.26
N ALA A 235 4.56 14.34 6.55
CA ALA A 235 5.31 15.31 7.32
C ALA A 235 6.77 14.85 7.50
N VAL A 236 7.68 15.80 7.35
CA VAL A 236 9.10 15.65 7.65
C VAL A 236 9.35 16.33 8.99
N PHE A 237 10.03 15.61 9.89
CA PHE A 237 10.33 16.08 11.22
C PHE A 237 11.82 16.43 11.34
N ASP A 238 12.10 17.48 12.09
CA ASP A 238 13.39 17.75 12.70
C ASP A 238 13.17 17.77 14.23
N GLY A 239 13.56 16.67 14.89
CA GLY A 239 13.22 16.44 16.29
C GLY A 239 11.71 16.44 16.53
N GLU A 240 11.23 17.39 17.34
CA GLU A 240 9.82 17.54 17.72
C GLU A 240 9.01 18.43 16.74
N GLN A 241 9.66 19.03 15.74
CA GLN A 241 9.00 19.99 14.86
C GLN A 241 8.74 19.41 13.46
N VAL A 242 7.56 19.70 12.90
CA VAL A 242 7.28 19.48 11.48
C VAL A 242 7.92 20.61 10.69
N THR A 243 8.88 20.27 9.84
CA THR A 243 9.63 21.25 9.04
C THR A 243 9.20 21.32 7.59
N ASP A 244 8.60 20.24 7.06
CA ASP A 244 8.20 20.15 5.65
C ASP A 244 7.07 19.12 5.48
N ILE A 245 6.38 19.17 4.35
CA ILE A 245 5.49 18.12 3.88
C ILE A 245 5.94 17.72 2.49
N ARG A 246 6.34 16.47 2.32
CA ARG A 246 6.78 15.91 1.05
C ARG A 246 5.75 14.96 0.48
N GLN A 247 5.58 15.02 -0.82
CA GLN A 247 4.77 14.04 -1.54
C GLN A 247 5.62 12.80 -1.82
N GLN A 248 5.07 11.63 -1.51
CA GLN A 248 5.67 10.37 -1.95
C GLN A 248 5.37 10.19 -3.44
N VAL A 249 6.42 10.16 -4.25
CA VAL A 249 6.32 9.99 -5.70
C VAL A 249 6.44 8.51 -6.06
N GLN A 250 5.61 8.05 -6.99
CA GLN A 250 5.76 6.73 -7.59
C GLN A 250 7.04 6.70 -8.43
N ASN A 251 7.87 5.69 -8.25
CA ASN A 251 9.10 5.50 -8.99
C ASN A 251 9.23 4.08 -9.54
N ARG A 252 10.25 3.84 -10.38
CA ARG A 252 10.41 2.60 -11.10
C ARG A 252 10.60 1.38 -10.20
N ALA A 253 11.33 1.52 -9.10
CA ALA A 253 11.53 0.42 -8.15
C ALA A 253 10.25 0.07 -7.38
N ARG A 254 9.41 1.07 -7.06
CA ARG A 254 8.07 0.83 -6.48
C ARG A 254 7.18 0.10 -7.46
N GLN A 255 7.20 0.47 -8.74
CA GLN A 255 6.46 -0.24 -9.79
C GLN A 255 6.94 -1.69 -9.93
N LEU A 256 8.26 -1.93 -9.85
CA LEU A 256 8.84 -3.27 -9.90
C LEU A 256 8.22 -4.15 -8.80
N ILE A 257 8.30 -3.72 -7.56
CA ILE A 257 7.77 -4.50 -6.41
C ILE A 257 6.25 -4.62 -6.49
N GLU A 258 5.53 -3.58 -6.89
CA GLU A 258 4.07 -3.63 -7.09
C GLU A 258 3.67 -4.74 -8.07
N GLU A 259 4.29 -4.81 -9.25
CA GLU A 259 3.96 -5.82 -10.27
C GLU A 259 4.25 -7.24 -9.79
N VAL A 260 5.40 -7.43 -9.14
CA VAL A 260 5.79 -8.73 -8.60
C VAL A 260 4.84 -9.17 -7.48
N MET A 261 4.43 -8.25 -6.59
CA MET A 261 3.47 -8.55 -5.52
C MET A 261 2.07 -8.84 -6.08
N ILE A 262 1.62 -8.12 -7.11
CA ILE A 262 0.34 -8.41 -7.79
C ILE A 262 0.37 -9.83 -8.38
N ALA A 263 1.44 -10.20 -9.08
CA ALA A 263 1.61 -11.53 -9.63
C ALA A 263 1.59 -12.62 -8.55
N THR A 264 2.32 -12.41 -7.45
CA THR A 264 2.38 -13.32 -6.30
C THR A 264 1.00 -13.51 -5.65
N ASN A 265 0.28 -12.43 -5.39
CA ASN A 265 -1.06 -12.46 -4.84
C ASN A 265 -2.04 -13.22 -5.76
N GLY A 266 -1.91 -13.07 -7.07
CA GLY A 266 -2.68 -13.83 -8.06
C GLY A 266 -2.35 -15.32 -8.03
N CYS A 267 -1.07 -15.70 -7.93
CA CYS A 267 -0.64 -17.10 -7.82
C CYS A 267 -1.17 -17.75 -6.54
N THR A 268 -1.07 -17.06 -5.41
CA THR A 268 -1.62 -17.52 -4.13
C THR A 268 -3.12 -17.73 -4.21
N ALA A 269 -3.87 -16.81 -4.83
CA ALA A 269 -5.31 -16.93 -5.03
C ALA A 269 -5.66 -18.18 -5.85
N ARG A 270 -4.99 -18.41 -6.99
CA ARG A 270 -5.17 -19.60 -7.83
C ARG A 270 -4.78 -20.89 -7.12
N TYR A 271 -3.66 -20.88 -6.39
CA TYR A 271 -3.24 -22.03 -5.58
C TYR A 271 -4.33 -22.46 -4.60
N LEU A 272 -4.88 -21.53 -3.80
CA LEU A 272 -5.95 -21.84 -2.85
C LEU A 272 -7.23 -22.28 -3.55
N ALA A 273 -7.59 -21.67 -4.69
CA ALA A 273 -8.74 -22.10 -5.50
C ALA A 273 -8.58 -23.55 -5.98
N SER A 274 -7.37 -23.95 -6.41
CA SER A 274 -7.08 -25.32 -6.85
C SER A 274 -7.20 -26.37 -5.75
N LYS A 275 -7.08 -25.96 -4.48
CA LYS A 275 -7.24 -26.84 -3.30
C LYS A 275 -8.70 -27.00 -2.86
N GLY A 276 -9.64 -26.25 -3.45
CA GLY A 276 -11.07 -26.42 -3.25
C GLY A 276 -11.61 -25.87 -1.92
N GLY A 277 -10.78 -25.26 -1.09
CA GLY A 277 -11.18 -24.63 0.17
C GLY A 277 -11.75 -23.22 0.01
N ALA A 278 -12.50 -22.76 1.01
CA ALA A 278 -12.87 -21.36 1.11
C ALA A 278 -11.63 -20.51 1.44
N SER A 279 -11.52 -19.34 0.86
CA SER A 279 -10.40 -18.41 1.11
C SER A 279 -10.82 -16.94 0.97
N LEU A 280 -10.04 -16.05 1.57
CA LEU A 280 -10.25 -14.62 1.42
C LEU A 280 -9.81 -14.17 0.02
N ARG A 281 -10.56 -13.19 -0.51
CA ARG A 281 -10.20 -12.45 -1.72
C ARG A 281 -10.22 -10.97 -1.43
N ARG A 282 -9.31 -10.24 -2.10
CA ARG A 282 -9.32 -8.79 -2.11
C ARG A 282 -9.97 -8.34 -3.42
N VAL A 283 -11.12 -7.68 -3.32
CA VAL A 283 -11.91 -7.30 -4.50
C VAL A 283 -12.17 -5.80 -4.54
N VAL A 284 -12.28 -5.28 -5.75
CA VAL A 284 -12.88 -3.99 -6.06
C VAL A 284 -13.91 -4.25 -7.12
N ARG A 285 -15.17 -4.06 -6.78
CA ARG A 285 -16.29 -4.31 -7.70
C ARG A 285 -16.30 -3.30 -8.84
N SER A 286 -17.02 -3.62 -9.89
CA SER A 286 -17.37 -2.63 -10.92
C SER A 286 -18.06 -1.43 -10.26
N PRO A 287 -17.70 -0.19 -10.65
CA PRO A 287 -18.23 1.02 -9.98
C PRO A 287 -19.74 1.15 -10.06
N GLU A 288 -20.44 1.13 -8.94
CA GLU A 288 -21.88 1.42 -8.88
C GLU A 288 -22.23 2.83 -9.38
N ARG A 289 -21.28 3.76 -9.24
CA ARG A 289 -21.41 5.14 -9.68
C ARG A 289 -20.82 5.38 -11.05
N TRP A 290 -20.76 4.33 -11.91
CA TRP A 290 -20.17 4.41 -13.24
C TRP A 290 -20.71 5.55 -14.09
N LEU A 291 -22.02 5.78 -14.09
CA LEU A 291 -22.64 6.86 -14.86
C LEU A 291 -22.15 8.27 -14.44
N ARG A 292 -21.69 8.44 -13.20
CA ARG A 292 -21.03 9.69 -12.78
C ARG A 292 -19.63 9.81 -13.36
N ILE A 293 -18.91 8.69 -13.52
CA ILE A 293 -17.63 8.67 -14.20
C ILE A 293 -17.81 8.99 -15.69
N VAL A 294 -18.85 8.42 -16.32
CA VAL A 294 -19.23 8.75 -17.71
C VAL A 294 -19.53 10.24 -17.86
N ALA A 295 -20.36 10.82 -16.98
CA ALA A 295 -20.65 12.24 -16.99
C ALA A 295 -19.41 13.10 -16.84
N LEU A 296 -18.53 12.74 -15.89
CA LEU A 296 -17.24 13.42 -15.69
C LEU A 296 -16.34 13.36 -16.93
N ALA A 297 -16.25 12.22 -17.60
CA ALA A 297 -15.49 12.09 -18.85
C ALA A 297 -16.05 12.94 -19.98
N ASN A 298 -17.39 13.05 -20.08
CA ASN A 298 -18.06 13.91 -21.04
C ASN A 298 -17.73 15.40 -20.85
N ASP A 299 -17.54 15.87 -19.59
CA ASP A 299 -17.10 17.24 -19.31
C ASP A 299 -15.70 17.53 -19.88
N TYR A 300 -14.90 16.49 -20.12
CA TYR A 300 -13.60 16.55 -20.80
C TYR A 300 -13.68 16.18 -22.29
N GLY A 301 -14.88 16.07 -22.87
CA GLY A 301 -15.08 15.75 -24.28
C GLY A 301 -14.76 14.28 -24.66
N VAL A 302 -14.82 13.37 -23.69
CA VAL A 302 -14.57 11.94 -23.90
C VAL A 302 -15.83 11.15 -23.55
N THR A 303 -16.32 10.34 -24.51
CA THR A 303 -17.46 9.46 -24.29
C THR A 303 -16.98 8.08 -23.83
N LEU A 304 -17.38 7.66 -22.62
CA LEU A 304 -17.18 6.29 -22.12
C LEU A 304 -18.42 5.43 -22.39
N PRO A 305 -18.28 4.11 -22.48
CA PRO A 305 -19.41 3.19 -22.59
C PRO A 305 -20.41 3.35 -21.44
N PRO A 306 -21.70 3.03 -21.63
CA PRO A 306 -22.69 3.07 -20.55
C PRO A 306 -22.46 2.02 -19.46
N GLU A 307 -21.86 0.88 -19.83
CA GLU A 307 -21.46 -0.18 -18.90
C GLU A 307 -20.00 0.01 -18.45
N PRO A 308 -19.65 -0.39 -17.21
CA PRO A 308 -18.30 -0.28 -16.69
C PRO A 308 -17.25 -0.99 -17.58
N ASP A 309 -16.32 -0.21 -18.09
CA ASP A 309 -15.20 -0.68 -18.92
C ASP A 309 -13.89 -0.07 -18.43
N SER A 310 -13.05 -0.89 -17.82
CA SER A 310 -11.77 -0.47 -17.25
C SER A 310 -10.76 -0.03 -18.33
N ARG A 311 -10.80 -0.62 -19.52
CA ARG A 311 -9.91 -0.23 -20.64
C ARG A 311 -10.25 1.15 -21.17
N ALA A 312 -11.53 1.42 -21.35
CA ALA A 312 -12.01 2.73 -21.78
C ALA A 312 -11.67 3.81 -20.74
N LEU A 313 -11.83 3.48 -19.43
CA LEU A 313 -11.46 4.37 -18.35
C LEU A 313 -9.95 4.63 -18.29
N GLU A 314 -9.11 3.60 -18.44
CA GLU A 314 -7.66 3.75 -18.47
C GLU A 314 -7.20 4.62 -19.65
N ALA A 315 -7.74 4.41 -20.83
CA ALA A 315 -7.46 5.25 -22.00
C ALA A 315 -7.81 6.73 -21.74
N PHE A 316 -8.92 7.00 -21.05
CA PHE A 316 -9.30 8.35 -20.63
C PHE A 316 -8.29 8.92 -19.63
N LEU A 317 -7.89 8.16 -18.60
CA LEU A 317 -6.92 8.58 -17.58
C LEU A 317 -5.57 8.93 -18.19
N ILE A 318 -5.02 8.08 -19.08
CA ILE A 318 -3.76 8.32 -19.79
C ILE A 318 -3.83 9.65 -20.57
N LYS A 319 -4.90 9.85 -21.35
CA LYS A 319 -5.12 11.07 -22.10
C LYS A 319 -5.18 12.32 -21.19
N ARG A 320 -5.83 12.21 -20.03
CA ARG A 320 -5.94 13.31 -19.06
C ARG A 320 -4.63 13.62 -18.39
N ARG A 321 -3.85 12.61 -18.00
CA ARG A 321 -2.51 12.78 -17.43
C ARG A 321 -1.60 13.55 -18.38
N GLN A 322 -1.61 13.17 -19.67
CA GLN A 322 -0.79 13.84 -20.68
C GLN A 322 -1.24 15.28 -20.95
N ALA A 323 -2.54 15.54 -20.95
CA ALA A 323 -3.10 16.84 -21.27
C ALA A 323 -3.00 17.86 -20.11
N ASP A 324 -3.12 17.41 -18.86
CA ASP A 324 -3.10 18.28 -17.67
C ASP A 324 -2.54 17.53 -16.45
N PRO A 325 -1.23 17.32 -16.37
CA PRO A 325 -0.61 16.59 -15.26
C PRO A 325 -0.79 17.29 -13.91
N LEU A 326 -0.96 18.62 -13.89
CA LEU A 326 -1.15 19.36 -12.64
C LEU A 326 -2.48 19.05 -11.96
N ARG A 327 -3.57 18.86 -12.74
CA ARG A 327 -4.91 18.57 -12.23
C ARG A 327 -5.21 17.07 -12.20
N PHE A 328 -4.36 16.25 -12.78
CA PHE A 328 -4.57 14.81 -12.85
C PHE A 328 -4.72 14.13 -11.48
N PRO A 329 -3.96 14.48 -10.42
CA PRO A 329 -4.17 13.91 -9.09
C PRO A 329 -5.55 14.17 -8.50
N ASP A 330 -6.13 15.35 -8.76
CA ASP A 330 -7.48 15.70 -8.29
C ASP A 330 -8.54 14.92 -9.04
N LEU A 331 -8.41 14.78 -10.36
CA LEU A 331 -9.27 13.93 -11.18
C LEU A 331 -9.18 12.46 -10.73
N SER A 332 -7.98 11.95 -10.50
CA SER A 332 -7.74 10.60 -9.97
C SER A 332 -8.48 10.38 -8.66
N LEU A 333 -8.39 11.32 -7.73
CA LEU A 333 -9.06 11.24 -6.43
C LEU A 333 -10.60 11.19 -6.58
N VAL A 334 -11.17 11.99 -7.50
CA VAL A 334 -12.62 11.98 -7.78
C VAL A 334 -13.04 10.61 -8.32
N ILE A 335 -12.31 10.07 -9.28
CA ILE A 335 -12.62 8.75 -9.87
C ILE A 335 -12.48 7.64 -8.84
N VAL A 336 -11.42 7.63 -8.03
CA VAL A 336 -11.23 6.66 -6.93
C VAL A 336 -12.42 6.68 -5.97
N LYS A 337 -12.93 7.86 -5.59
CA LYS A 337 -14.12 7.99 -4.75
C LYS A 337 -15.40 7.47 -5.42
N LEU A 338 -15.50 7.55 -6.74
CA LEU A 338 -16.63 7.05 -7.52
C LEU A 338 -16.55 5.54 -7.78
N MET A 339 -15.33 4.98 -7.86
CA MET A 339 -15.13 3.54 -8.01
C MET A 339 -15.60 2.73 -6.80
N GLY A 340 -15.61 3.33 -5.64
CA GLY A 340 -15.87 2.63 -4.39
C GLY A 340 -14.59 2.09 -3.74
N ARG A 341 -14.76 1.43 -2.60
CA ARG A 341 -13.64 0.91 -1.80
C ARG A 341 -13.36 -0.55 -2.13
N GLY A 342 -12.14 -0.96 -1.89
CA GLY A 342 -11.80 -2.38 -1.84
C GLY A 342 -12.41 -3.06 -0.61
N GLU A 343 -12.73 -4.33 -0.73
CA GLU A 343 -13.28 -5.14 0.34
C GLU A 343 -12.66 -6.53 0.36
N TYR A 344 -12.75 -7.20 1.51
CA TYR A 344 -12.46 -8.62 1.61
C TYR A 344 -13.77 -9.40 1.50
N VAL A 345 -13.74 -10.48 0.72
CA VAL A 345 -14.86 -11.40 0.56
C VAL A 345 -14.37 -12.83 0.66
N VAL A 346 -15.28 -13.76 0.96
CA VAL A 346 -14.98 -15.19 0.92
C VAL A 346 -15.36 -15.74 -0.44
N GLU A 347 -14.41 -16.39 -1.08
CA GLU A 347 -14.65 -17.18 -2.28
C GLU A 347 -14.54 -18.65 -1.95
N ALA A 348 -15.52 -19.43 -2.41
CA ALA A 348 -15.56 -20.87 -2.28
C ALA A 348 -15.48 -21.53 -3.65
N GLN A 349 -15.18 -22.83 -3.69
CA GLN A 349 -15.09 -23.61 -4.91
C GLN A 349 -16.35 -23.48 -5.78
N GLY A 350 -16.15 -23.24 -7.08
CA GLY A 350 -17.23 -23.09 -8.07
C GLY A 350 -17.91 -21.73 -8.12
N GLY A 351 -17.50 -20.77 -7.28
CA GLY A 351 -17.94 -19.38 -7.38
C GLY A 351 -17.30 -18.67 -8.59
N LEU A 352 -18.05 -17.74 -9.19
CA LEU A 352 -17.45 -16.83 -10.18
C LEU A 352 -16.61 -15.78 -9.44
N PRO A 353 -15.33 -15.58 -9.84
CA PRO A 353 -14.50 -14.59 -9.18
C PRO A 353 -15.03 -13.17 -9.44
N ILE A 354 -15.17 -12.37 -8.38
CA ILE A 354 -15.58 -10.96 -8.47
C ILE A 354 -14.47 -10.14 -9.12
N GLY A 355 -13.22 -10.42 -8.76
CA GLY A 355 -12.04 -9.76 -9.28
C GLY A 355 -11.77 -8.38 -8.67
N HIS A 356 -10.74 -7.73 -9.20
CA HIS A 356 -10.31 -6.40 -8.79
C HIS A 356 -10.33 -5.46 -9.98
N PHE A 357 -11.41 -4.69 -10.12
CA PHE A 357 -11.65 -3.83 -11.28
C PHE A 357 -10.48 -2.89 -11.58
N GLY A 358 -9.94 -2.21 -10.56
CA GLY A 358 -8.84 -1.26 -10.72
C GLY A 358 -7.51 -1.89 -11.14
N LEU A 359 -7.25 -3.16 -10.79
CA LEU A 359 -6.04 -3.89 -11.19
C LEU A 359 -6.24 -4.72 -12.47
N ALA A 360 -7.46 -4.80 -12.99
CA ALA A 360 -7.84 -5.65 -14.12
C ALA A 360 -7.47 -7.13 -13.91
N VAL A 361 -7.56 -7.64 -12.68
CA VAL A 361 -7.30 -9.05 -12.35
C VAL A 361 -8.56 -9.75 -11.85
N ARG A 362 -8.73 -11.03 -12.23
CA ARG A 362 -9.91 -11.82 -11.86
C ARG A 362 -9.76 -12.50 -10.50
N GLU A 363 -8.58 -13.07 -10.24
CA GLU A 363 -8.28 -13.79 -9.01
C GLU A 363 -7.20 -13.03 -8.25
N TYR A 364 -7.58 -12.50 -7.09
CA TYR A 364 -6.67 -11.67 -6.31
C TYR A 364 -6.93 -11.82 -4.81
N THR A 365 -5.87 -11.98 -4.05
CA THR A 365 -5.89 -11.97 -2.59
C THR A 365 -4.78 -11.08 -2.06
N HIS A 366 -4.76 -10.86 -0.77
CA HIS A 366 -3.60 -10.32 -0.08
C HIS A 366 -2.84 -11.45 0.62
N SER A 367 -1.55 -11.58 0.34
CA SER A 367 -0.67 -12.64 0.88
C SER A 367 0.78 -12.21 1.04
N THR A 368 1.11 -10.94 0.80
CA THR A 368 2.50 -10.47 0.66
C THR A 368 2.99 -9.57 1.79
N ALA A 369 2.14 -9.31 2.81
CA ALA A 369 2.51 -8.45 3.92
C ALA A 369 1.93 -8.93 5.28
N PRO A 370 2.24 -10.15 5.75
CA PRO A 370 1.65 -10.74 6.95
C PRO A 370 2.11 -10.08 8.26
N ASN A 371 3.23 -9.33 8.28
CA ASN A 371 3.65 -8.56 9.45
C ASN A 371 2.73 -7.38 9.77
N ARG A 372 2.06 -6.85 8.74
CA ARG A 372 1.29 -5.61 8.85
C ARG A 372 -0.15 -5.68 8.35
N ARG A 373 -0.61 -6.83 7.82
CA ARG A 373 -2.01 -7.06 7.42
C ARG A 373 -2.48 -8.44 7.84
N PHE A 374 -3.52 -8.46 8.67
CA PHE A 374 -4.11 -9.71 9.18
C PHE A 374 -4.72 -10.61 8.09
N PRO A 375 -5.37 -10.09 7.02
CA PRO A 375 -5.81 -10.93 5.90
C PRO A 375 -4.69 -11.71 5.23
N ASP A 376 -3.48 -11.15 5.17
CA ASP A 376 -2.29 -11.84 4.65
C ASP A 376 -1.85 -12.97 5.58
N LEU A 377 -1.91 -12.78 6.89
CA LEU A 377 -1.62 -13.82 7.88
C LEU A 377 -2.66 -14.95 7.82
N ILE A 378 -3.95 -14.63 7.65
CA ILE A 378 -5.00 -15.63 7.41
C ILE A 378 -4.68 -16.43 6.13
N THR A 379 -4.36 -15.74 5.05
CA THR A 379 -4.02 -16.37 3.76
C THR A 379 -2.77 -17.27 3.89
N LEU A 380 -1.74 -16.80 4.59
CA LEU A 380 -0.52 -17.58 4.89
C LEU A 380 -0.86 -18.90 5.59
N ARG A 381 -1.71 -18.87 6.61
CA ARG A 381 -2.18 -20.06 7.36
C ARG A 381 -2.97 -21.02 6.48
N LEU A 382 -3.84 -20.50 5.62
CA LEU A 382 -4.58 -21.33 4.65
C LEU A 382 -3.63 -22.03 3.68
N VAL A 383 -2.61 -21.34 3.16
CA VAL A 383 -1.62 -21.93 2.27
C VAL A 383 -0.79 -22.98 2.99
N LYS A 384 -0.31 -22.71 4.22
CA LYS A 384 0.47 -23.68 5.02
C LYS A 384 -0.34 -24.96 5.31
N ALA A 385 -1.61 -24.82 5.65
CA ALA A 385 -2.49 -25.97 5.87
C ALA A 385 -2.68 -26.79 4.57
N ALA A 386 -2.88 -26.12 3.44
CA ALA A 386 -3.03 -26.77 2.14
C ALA A 386 -1.75 -27.49 1.69
N LEU A 387 -0.57 -26.91 1.93
CA LEU A 387 0.73 -27.54 1.67
C LEU A 387 0.93 -28.81 2.51
N ALA A 388 0.53 -28.74 3.78
CA ALA A 388 0.63 -29.87 4.70
C ALA A 388 -0.48 -30.93 4.52
N GLY A 389 -1.41 -30.76 3.57
CA GLY A 389 -2.56 -31.65 3.38
C GLY A 389 -3.51 -31.66 4.59
N LYS A 390 -3.51 -30.62 5.42
CA LYS A 390 -4.34 -30.49 6.61
C LYS A 390 -5.65 -29.76 6.30
N PRO A 391 -6.71 -29.98 7.09
CA PRO A 391 -7.94 -29.19 6.99
C PRO A 391 -7.65 -27.69 7.11
N PRO A 392 -8.45 -26.84 6.44
CA PRO A 392 -8.31 -25.37 6.59
C PRO A 392 -8.47 -24.96 8.07
N PRO A 393 -7.60 -24.07 8.58
CA PRO A 393 -7.64 -23.65 9.98
C PRO A 393 -8.82 -22.70 10.30
N TYR A 394 -9.60 -22.31 9.30
CA TYR A 394 -10.76 -21.45 9.42
C TYR A 394 -11.97 -22.09 8.73
N ALA A 395 -13.11 -22.10 9.44
CA ALA A 395 -14.39 -22.47 8.84
C ALA A 395 -14.88 -21.38 7.88
N LYS A 396 -15.68 -21.73 6.87
CA LYS A 396 -16.21 -20.76 5.90
C LYS A 396 -16.98 -19.61 6.58
N ALA A 397 -17.78 -19.92 7.60
CA ALA A 397 -18.53 -18.89 8.34
C ALA A 397 -17.59 -17.95 9.12
N GLU A 398 -16.51 -18.47 9.70
CA GLU A 398 -15.48 -17.68 10.38
C GLU A 398 -14.77 -16.77 9.38
N LEU A 399 -14.39 -17.27 8.19
CA LEU A 399 -13.80 -16.45 7.14
C LEU A 399 -14.73 -15.32 6.69
N ALA A 400 -16.04 -15.55 6.63
CA ALA A 400 -16.99 -14.50 6.26
C ALA A 400 -17.02 -13.37 7.30
N GLN A 401 -17.00 -13.70 8.59
CA GLN A 401 -16.92 -12.73 9.68
C GLN A 401 -15.59 -11.96 9.64
N LEU A 402 -14.48 -12.67 9.40
CA LEU A 402 -13.16 -12.08 9.26
C LEU A 402 -13.08 -11.12 8.05
N ALA A 403 -13.68 -11.48 6.93
CA ALA A 403 -13.72 -10.63 5.72
C ALA A 403 -14.42 -9.29 6.01
N GLU A 404 -15.59 -9.34 6.66
CA GLU A 404 -16.34 -8.14 7.05
C GLU A 404 -15.54 -7.30 8.07
N HIS A 405 -14.98 -7.95 9.10
CA HIS A 405 -14.18 -7.30 10.12
C HIS A 405 -12.95 -6.62 9.53
N CYS A 406 -12.16 -7.33 8.71
CA CYS A 406 -10.97 -6.77 8.06
C CYS A 406 -11.31 -5.58 7.16
N THR A 407 -12.41 -5.64 6.42
CA THR A 407 -12.86 -4.52 5.58
C THR A 407 -13.21 -3.29 6.43
N LYS A 408 -13.91 -3.49 7.54
CA LYS A 408 -14.28 -2.41 8.48
C LYS A 408 -13.08 -1.78 9.15
N GLN A 409 -12.15 -2.60 9.64
CA GLN A 409 -10.96 -2.10 10.35
C GLN A 409 -9.96 -1.42 9.40
N GLU A 410 -9.81 -1.91 8.17
CA GLU A 410 -9.02 -1.21 7.15
C GLU A 410 -9.57 0.19 6.87
N ASP A 411 -10.89 0.34 6.75
CA ASP A 411 -11.53 1.65 6.60
C ASP A 411 -11.30 2.56 7.83
N ALA A 412 -11.32 1.99 9.04
CA ALA A 412 -10.99 2.71 10.26
C ALA A 412 -9.53 3.18 10.27
N ALA A 413 -8.58 2.31 9.95
CA ALA A 413 -7.16 2.62 9.85
C ALA A 413 -6.89 3.75 8.84
N GLN A 414 -7.45 3.65 7.63
CA GLN A 414 -7.35 4.69 6.60
C GLN A 414 -7.93 6.04 7.06
N LYS A 415 -9.00 6.03 7.87
CA LYS A 415 -9.57 7.26 8.45
C LYS A 415 -8.65 7.89 9.48
N VAL A 416 -7.94 7.08 10.30
CA VAL A 416 -6.91 7.57 11.23
C VAL A 416 -5.78 8.23 10.45
N GLU A 417 -5.19 7.53 9.49
CA GLU A 417 -4.09 8.06 8.69
C GLU A 417 -4.45 9.35 7.95
N ARG A 418 -5.66 9.42 7.38
CA ARG A 418 -6.15 10.64 6.73
C ARG A 418 -6.36 11.79 7.71
N HIS A 419 -6.86 11.51 8.92
CA HIS A 419 -6.98 12.51 9.98
C HIS A 419 -5.60 13.05 10.36
N MET A 420 -4.64 12.17 10.57
CA MET A 420 -3.28 12.55 10.96
C MET A 420 -2.57 13.37 9.89
N ARG A 421 -2.67 13.02 8.61
CA ARG A 421 -2.14 13.86 7.52
C ARG A 421 -2.69 15.29 7.54
N LYS A 422 -3.97 15.44 7.87
CA LYS A 422 -4.59 16.78 8.02
C LYS A 422 -4.09 17.51 9.26
N SER A 423 -3.93 16.83 10.38
CA SER A 423 -3.36 17.40 11.62
C SER A 423 -1.90 17.84 11.43
N GLU A 424 -1.10 17.04 10.73
CA GLU A 424 0.28 17.35 10.38
C GLU A 424 0.38 18.59 9.49
N ALA A 425 -0.50 18.69 8.47
CA ALA A 425 -0.58 19.87 7.60
C ALA A 425 -1.04 21.12 8.36
N ALA A 426 -2.02 20.97 9.26
CA ALA A 426 -2.49 22.07 10.12
C ALA A 426 -1.38 22.57 11.06
N LEU A 427 -0.57 21.63 11.60
CA LEU A 427 0.57 21.97 12.45
C LEU A 427 1.64 22.76 11.69
N LEU A 428 2.05 22.28 10.50
CA LEU A 428 3.02 23.00 9.67
C LEU A 428 2.56 24.41 9.32
N LEU A 429 1.26 24.56 9.01
CA LEU A 429 0.67 25.83 8.62
C LEU A 429 0.35 26.77 9.80
N GLU A 430 0.41 26.30 11.06
CA GLU A 430 0.07 27.10 12.24
C GLU A 430 0.88 28.43 12.32
N SER A 431 2.15 28.39 11.91
CA SER A 431 3.01 29.57 11.87
C SER A 431 2.85 30.43 10.62
N HIS A 432 1.95 30.06 9.70
CA HIS A 432 1.73 30.71 8.40
C HIS A 432 0.37 31.45 8.33
N ILE A 433 -0.35 31.56 9.45
CA ILE A 433 -1.62 32.28 9.49
C ILE A 433 -1.39 33.73 9.05
N GLY A 434 -2.27 34.23 8.14
CA GLY A 434 -2.16 35.52 7.49
C GLY A 434 -1.34 35.51 6.20
N GLN A 435 -0.69 34.40 5.83
CA GLN A 435 0.00 34.27 4.54
C GLN A 435 -0.94 33.96 3.40
N ARG A 436 -0.52 34.35 2.19
CA ARG A 436 -1.26 34.14 0.95
C ARG A 436 -0.62 33.03 0.14
N PHE A 437 -1.48 32.23 -0.49
CA PHE A 437 -1.09 31.06 -1.27
C PHE A 437 -1.83 30.99 -2.60
N ASP A 438 -1.12 30.48 -3.59
CA ASP A 438 -1.76 29.98 -4.82
C ASP A 438 -2.38 28.62 -4.53
N ALA A 439 -3.61 28.43 -4.98
CA ALA A 439 -4.38 27.24 -4.70
C ALA A 439 -5.23 26.80 -5.92
N ILE A 440 -5.67 25.55 -5.88
CA ILE A 440 -6.63 24.97 -6.81
C ILE A 440 -7.83 24.47 -6.04
N VAL A 441 -9.04 24.67 -6.58
CA VAL A 441 -10.27 24.13 -6.01
C VAL A 441 -10.31 22.62 -6.22
N THR A 442 -10.35 21.84 -5.12
CA THR A 442 -10.37 20.37 -5.12
C THR A 442 -11.75 19.79 -4.83
N GLY A 443 -12.69 20.60 -4.31
CA GLY A 443 -14.04 20.20 -4.02
C GLY A 443 -14.98 21.39 -3.96
N SER A 444 -16.19 21.20 -4.47
CA SER A 444 -17.29 22.18 -4.39
C SER A 444 -18.60 21.42 -4.16
N SER A 445 -19.27 21.71 -3.06
CA SER A 445 -20.55 21.09 -2.68
C SER A 445 -21.39 22.08 -1.85
N PRO A 446 -22.65 21.76 -1.55
CA PRO A 446 -23.47 22.56 -0.62
C PRO A 446 -22.82 22.74 0.76
N ASP A 447 -21.96 21.82 1.20
CA ASP A 447 -21.27 21.87 2.49
C ASP A 447 -20.04 22.81 2.50
N GLY A 448 -19.60 23.28 1.33
CA GLY A 448 -18.51 24.23 1.17
C GLY A 448 -17.61 23.98 -0.03
N VAL A 449 -16.59 24.81 -0.12
CA VAL A 449 -15.53 24.73 -1.13
C VAL A 449 -14.23 24.35 -0.44
N TRP A 450 -13.47 23.43 -1.05
CA TRP A 450 -12.15 23.00 -0.59
C TRP A 450 -11.10 23.39 -1.63
N VAL A 451 -9.97 23.83 -1.12
CA VAL A 451 -8.85 24.24 -1.95
C VAL A 451 -7.57 23.53 -1.49
N ARG A 452 -6.68 23.26 -2.41
CA ARG A 452 -5.35 22.75 -2.13
C ARG A 452 -4.31 23.80 -2.51
N VAL A 453 -3.51 24.23 -1.53
CA VAL A 453 -2.33 25.08 -1.75
C VAL A 453 -1.17 24.22 -2.24
N PHE A 454 -0.24 24.81 -3.00
CA PHE A 454 0.81 24.04 -3.67
C PHE A 454 2.09 23.89 -2.84
N SER A 455 2.41 24.87 -2.01
CA SER A 455 3.63 24.85 -1.21
C SER A 455 3.41 25.54 0.16
N PRO A 456 3.38 24.76 1.26
CA PRO A 456 3.38 23.31 1.32
C PRO A 456 2.07 22.73 0.78
N PRO A 457 2.08 21.49 0.26
CA PRO A 457 0.89 20.90 -0.30
C PRO A 457 -0.12 20.52 0.81
N ALA A 458 -1.16 21.34 0.98
CA ALA A 458 -2.18 21.15 2.01
C ALA A 458 -3.58 21.47 1.49
N GLU A 459 -4.58 20.69 1.93
CA GLU A 459 -5.99 20.90 1.61
C GLU A 459 -6.71 21.54 2.80
N GLY A 460 -7.50 22.58 2.53
CA GLY A 460 -8.32 23.22 3.54
C GLY A 460 -9.65 23.72 2.99
N LYS A 461 -10.53 24.16 3.88
CA LYS A 461 -11.86 24.66 3.55
C LYS A 461 -11.82 26.17 3.35
N VAL A 462 -12.53 26.66 2.34
CA VAL A 462 -12.80 28.10 2.19
C VAL A 462 -13.90 28.47 3.15
N VAL A 463 -13.60 29.41 4.08
CA VAL A 463 -14.52 29.94 5.07
C VAL A 463 -14.72 31.43 4.82
N GLY A 464 -15.90 31.96 5.18
CA GLY A 464 -16.21 33.41 5.03
C GLY A 464 -16.57 33.82 3.60
N GLY A 465 -17.56 34.69 3.48
CA GLY A 465 -18.15 35.11 2.22
C GLY A 465 -17.40 36.23 1.50
N GLY A 466 -16.09 36.08 1.24
CA GLY A 466 -15.30 37.12 0.54
C GLY A 466 -15.60 37.26 -0.98
N LEU A 467 -16.13 36.25 -1.62
CA LEU A 467 -16.65 36.30 -2.98
C LEU A 467 -18.08 35.77 -2.99
N GLY A 468 -19.04 36.70 -2.83
CA GLY A 468 -20.45 36.38 -2.94
C GLY A 468 -20.74 35.52 -4.17
N GLY A 469 -21.18 34.29 -3.95
CA GLY A 469 -21.89 33.49 -4.91
C GLY A 469 -21.24 33.12 -6.22
N ARG A 470 -19.91 33.20 -6.36
CA ARG A 470 -19.27 32.64 -7.55
C ARG A 470 -19.21 31.13 -7.43
N ASP A 471 -19.76 30.47 -8.40
CA ASP A 471 -19.67 29.01 -8.63
C ASP A 471 -18.21 28.62 -8.87
N LEU A 472 -17.40 28.53 -7.80
CA LEU A 472 -16.05 27.98 -7.89
C LEU A 472 -16.18 26.50 -8.24
N LYS A 473 -15.59 26.14 -9.38
CA LYS A 473 -15.61 24.77 -9.90
C LYS A 473 -14.29 24.07 -9.57
N VAL A 474 -14.38 22.76 -9.38
CA VAL A 474 -13.19 21.94 -9.23
C VAL A 474 -12.23 22.19 -10.39
N GLY A 475 -10.96 22.47 -10.05
CA GLY A 475 -9.92 22.83 -11.01
C GLY A 475 -9.70 24.33 -11.22
N ASP A 476 -10.51 25.21 -10.63
CA ASP A 476 -10.27 26.64 -10.70
C ASP A 476 -9.05 27.04 -9.88
N LYS A 477 -8.17 27.89 -10.46
CA LYS A 477 -7.05 28.48 -9.76
C LYS A 477 -7.51 29.71 -8.99
N VAL A 478 -7.16 29.79 -7.72
CA VAL A 478 -7.56 30.84 -6.80
C VAL A 478 -6.37 31.30 -5.94
N HIS A 479 -6.41 32.56 -5.49
CA HIS A 479 -5.53 33.05 -4.45
C HIS A 479 -6.29 33.01 -3.14
N VAL A 480 -5.65 32.47 -2.11
CA VAL A 480 -6.26 32.32 -0.78
C VAL A 480 -5.33 32.84 0.30
N GLU A 481 -5.91 33.31 1.41
CA GLU A 481 -5.20 33.64 2.64
C GLU A 481 -5.56 32.64 3.72
N LEU A 482 -4.55 32.14 4.43
CA LEU A 482 -4.75 31.25 5.56
C LEU A 482 -5.24 32.05 6.78
N VAL A 483 -6.43 31.73 7.27
CA VAL A 483 -7.04 32.46 8.39
C VAL A 483 -7.06 31.65 9.68
N GLY A 484 -6.91 30.35 9.64
CA GLY A 484 -6.89 29.53 10.84
C GLY A 484 -6.47 28.08 10.60
N THR A 485 -5.97 27.46 11.66
CA THR A 485 -5.69 26.02 11.72
C THR A 485 -6.20 25.44 13.04
N ASN A 486 -6.58 24.16 13.00
CA ASN A 486 -6.90 23.40 14.21
C ASN A 486 -6.23 22.01 14.10
N VAL A 487 -5.11 21.87 14.78
CA VAL A 487 -4.28 20.63 14.74
C VAL A 487 -5.04 19.43 15.29
N GLU A 488 -5.83 19.59 16.35
CA GLU A 488 -6.61 18.52 17.00
C GLU A 488 -7.67 17.91 16.06
N ARG A 489 -8.25 18.73 15.19
CA ARG A 489 -9.29 18.31 14.24
C ARG A 489 -8.79 18.15 12.82
N GLY A 490 -7.55 18.55 12.54
CA GLY A 490 -6.98 18.59 11.21
C GLY A 490 -7.70 19.56 10.27
N PHE A 491 -8.16 20.72 10.81
CA PHE A 491 -8.84 21.75 10.01
C PHE A 491 -7.87 22.85 9.60
N ILE A 492 -8.00 23.28 8.37
CA ILE A 492 -7.26 24.38 7.77
C ILE A 492 -8.28 25.25 7.05
N ASP A 493 -8.38 26.51 7.46
CA ASP A 493 -9.37 27.45 6.97
C ASP A 493 -8.71 28.57 6.15
N PHE A 494 -9.21 28.75 4.94
CA PHE A 494 -8.75 29.77 4.00
C PHE A 494 -9.89 30.75 3.69
N VAL A 495 -9.53 31.98 3.28
CA VAL A 495 -10.44 32.91 2.62
C VAL A 495 -9.94 33.17 1.21
N THR A 496 -10.84 33.29 0.24
CA THR A 496 -10.48 33.69 -1.12
C THR A 496 -10.19 35.17 -1.17
N LEU A 497 -9.11 35.53 -1.88
CA LEU A 497 -8.78 36.91 -2.15
C LEU A 497 -9.41 37.32 -3.50
N GLU A 498 -9.92 38.55 -3.57
CA GLU A 498 -10.31 39.15 -4.85
C GLU A 498 -9.08 39.30 -5.74
N ARG A 499 -9.27 39.09 -7.06
CA ARG A 499 -8.23 39.29 -8.07
C ARG A 499 -7.80 40.74 -8.14
#